data_d7a82da961734554a70f0bf68631343d
#
_entry.id   d7a82da961734554a70f0bf68631343d
#
_cell.length_a   1.000
_cell.length_b   1.000
_cell.length_c   1.000
_cell.angle_alpha   90.00
_cell.angle_beta   90.00
_cell.angle_gamma   90.00
#
_symmetry.space_group_name_H-M   'P 1'
#
loop_
_entity.id
_entity.type
_entity.pdbx_description
1 polymer ?
#
loop_
_entity_poly.entity_id
_entity_poly.type
_entity_poly.pdbx_seq_one_letter_code
_entity_poly.pdbx_strand_id
1 'polypeptide(L)'
;GIFMQTHGDVERVLNVGAPNDITKFMGNLKFDIKPTMNSEQITELAQDLKLNGARMIAAASTHKGEDEIILDAFKQLKKEFCDIKLLLAPRHPERYEKVEQLIAQTGFAYGKRSNNDTFENNDIIMLDTMGELMKMFSVCHFAYIGGSFSSTGGHNPLEANIWGKPVVSGECVFNFKDIYEFLTRSDAAKLSATPEELTNDMRRLLADNDFYNKACADTSK
;
A
#
# COMPACT_ATOMS: atom_id res chain seq x y z
N GLY A 1 -19.71 21.43 -18.47
CA GLY A 1 -18.25 21.42 -18.71
C GLY A 1 -17.75 20.02 -18.96
N ILE A 2 -16.67 19.91 -19.71
CA ILE A 2 -15.92 18.66 -19.92
C ILE A 2 -14.64 18.81 -19.09
N PHE A 3 -14.49 18.02 -18.04
CA PHE A 3 -13.36 18.12 -17.10
C PHE A 3 -12.41 16.96 -17.31
N MET A 4 -11.15 17.30 -17.60
CA MET A 4 -10.12 16.32 -17.95
C MET A 4 -9.07 16.18 -16.84
N GLN A 5 -8.56 14.97 -16.69
CA GLN A 5 -7.62 14.59 -15.65
C GLN A 5 -6.19 15.07 -15.95
N THR A 6 -5.79 15.06 -17.23
CA THR A 6 -4.47 15.49 -17.67
C THR A 6 -4.57 16.50 -18.81
N HIS A 7 -3.51 17.28 -19.03
CA HIS A 7 -3.43 18.17 -20.21
C HIS A 7 -3.48 17.37 -21.53
N GLY A 8 -2.87 16.18 -21.56
CA GLY A 8 -2.94 15.31 -22.74
C GLY A 8 -4.36 14.79 -23.01
N ASP A 9 -5.20 14.63 -21.99
CA ASP A 9 -6.61 14.28 -22.15
C ASP A 9 -7.39 15.47 -22.73
N VAL A 10 -7.09 16.71 -22.26
CA VAL A 10 -7.68 17.92 -22.84
C VAL A 10 -7.39 17.98 -24.33
N GLU A 11 -6.13 17.82 -24.75
CA GLU A 11 -5.74 17.83 -26.16
C GLU A 11 -6.45 16.73 -26.96
N ARG A 12 -6.50 15.51 -26.44
CA ARG A 12 -7.17 14.38 -27.10
C ARG A 12 -8.67 14.64 -27.31
N VAL A 13 -9.35 15.18 -26.30
CA VAL A 13 -10.79 15.46 -26.35
C VAL A 13 -11.08 16.61 -27.31
N LEU A 14 -10.24 17.66 -27.34
CA LEU A 14 -10.34 18.76 -28.30
C LEU A 14 -10.14 18.25 -29.74
N ASN A 15 -9.19 17.36 -29.99
CA ASN A 15 -8.91 16.78 -31.29
C ASN A 15 -10.07 15.91 -31.84
N VAL A 16 -10.93 15.36 -30.98
CA VAL A 16 -12.15 14.65 -31.42
C VAL A 16 -13.38 15.57 -31.45
N GLY A 17 -13.19 16.90 -31.34
CA GLY A 17 -14.24 17.89 -31.60
C GLY A 17 -14.96 18.42 -30.34
N ALA A 18 -14.43 18.22 -29.15
CA ALA A 18 -15.02 18.83 -27.95
C ALA A 18 -14.89 20.37 -28.01
N PRO A 19 -15.94 21.11 -27.56
CA PRO A 19 -15.88 22.57 -27.50
C PRO A 19 -14.81 23.05 -26.50
N ASN A 20 -13.96 23.97 -26.94
CA ASN A 20 -12.83 24.46 -26.16
C ASN A 20 -13.27 25.31 -24.94
N ASP A 21 -14.37 26.04 -25.06
CA ASP A 21 -14.91 26.94 -24.03
C ASP A 21 -15.40 26.22 -22.76
N ILE A 22 -15.82 24.95 -22.92
CA ILE A 22 -16.32 24.09 -21.82
C ILE A 22 -15.35 22.98 -21.41
N THR A 23 -14.25 22.79 -22.14
CA THR A 23 -13.23 21.76 -21.84
C THR A 23 -12.15 22.35 -20.96
N LYS A 24 -11.94 21.78 -19.77
CA LYS A 24 -11.01 22.29 -18.75
C LYS A 24 -10.17 21.18 -18.16
N PHE A 25 -8.90 21.48 -17.91
CA PHE A 25 -8.09 20.68 -17.00
C PHE A 25 -8.58 20.88 -15.57
N MET A 26 -8.82 19.79 -14.86
CA MET A 26 -9.29 19.79 -13.47
C MET A 26 -8.36 19.05 -12.52
N GLY A 27 -7.45 18.25 -13.04
CA GLY A 27 -6.63 17.37 -12.24
C GLY A 27 -7.30 16.03 -11.93
N ASN A 28 -6.61 15.20 -11.16
CA ASN A 28 -7.09 13.87 -10.80
C ASN A 28 -7.81 13.92 -9.44
N LEU A 29 -9.11 13.67 -9.42
CA LEU A 29 -9.94 13.60 -8.20
C LEU A 29 -9.42 12.57 -7.17
N LYS A 30 -8.58 11.62 -7.59
CA LYS A 30 -7.95 10.67 -6.66
C LYS A 30 -7.06 11.35 -5.62
N PHE A 31 -6.56 12.58 -5.87
CA PHE A 31 -5.82 13.36 -4.88
C PHE A 31 -6.69 14.01 -3.80
N ASP A 32 -8.02 14.04 -3.97
CA ASP A 32 -8.94 14.63 -2.99
C ASP A 32 -9.28 13.69 -1.82
N ILE A 33 -8.61 12.54 -1.72
CA ILE A 33 -8.76 11.60 -0.59
C ILE A 33 -8.24 12.28 0.69
N LYS A 34 -9.01 12.16 1.77
CA LYS A 34 -8.64 12.71 3.09
C LYS A 34 -8.60 11.62 4.15
N PRO A 35 -7.75 11.77 5.17
CA PRO A 35 -7.78 10.92 6.35
C PRO A 35 -9.18 10.92 6.98
N THR A 36 -9.66 9.74 7.34
CA THR A 36 -11.00 9.54 7.90
C THR A 36 -10.99 9.37 9.42
N MET A 37 -9.80 9.34 10.04
CA MET A 37 -9.60 9.15 11.47
C MET A 37 -8.75 10.26 12.05
N ASN A 38 -9.01 10.62 13.29
CA ASN A 38 -8.18 11.52 14.09
C ASN A 38 -7.08 10.74 14.86
N SER A 39 -6.16 11.45 15.53
CA SER A 39 -5.02 10.84 16.24
C SER A 39 -5.44 9.91 17.39
N GLU A 40 -6.55 10.19 18.07
CA GLU A 40 -7.09 9.36 19.13
C GLU A 40 -7.56 8.01 18.58
N GLN A 41 -8.38 8.03 17.53
CA GLN A 41 -8.85 6.83 16.85
C GLN A 41 -7.71 5.97 16.26
N ILE A 42 -6.63 6.61 15.78
CA ILE A 42 -5.44 5.89 15.31
C ILE A 42 -4.75 5.18 16.48
N THR A 43 -4.63 5.85 17.61
CA THR A 43 -4.04 5.26 18.82
C THR A 43 -4.88 4.09 19.33
N GLU A 44 -6.20 4.24 19.40
CA GLU A 44 -7.13 3.18 19.76
C GLU A 44 -7.00 1.97 18.83
N LEU A 45 -6.96 2.18 17.51
CA LEU A 45 -6.78 1.11 16.53
C LEU A 45 -5.46 0.35 16.74
N ALA A 46 -4.35 1.07 17.01
CA ALA A 46 -3.06 0.43 17.28
C ALA A 46 -3.09 -0.41 18.58
N GLN A 47 -3.84 0.05 19.60
CA GLN A 47 -4.06 -0.69 20.84
C GLN A 47 -4.96 -1.91 20.62
N ASP A 48 -6.06 -1.78 19.87
CA ASP A 48 -6.96 -2.88 19.53
C ASP A 48 -6.25 -3.99 18.77
N LEU A 49 -5.35 -3.61 17.84
CA LEU A 49 -4.51 -4.55 17.10
C LEU A 49 -3.37 -5.14 17.94
N LYS A 50 -3.13 -4.64 19.16
CA LYS A 50 -2.02 -5.05 20.04
C LYS A 50 -0.65 -4.93 19.37
N LEU A 51 -0.42 -3.84 18.64
CA LEU A 51 0.86 -3.59 17.97
C LEU A 51 2.01 -3.40 18.95
N ASN A 52 1.76 -2.82 20.14
CA ASN A 52 2.74 -2.70 21.24
C ASN A 52 4.10 -2.12 20.79
N GLY A 53 4.09 -1.15 19.89
CA GLY A 53 5.29 -0.54 19.31
C GLY A 53 5.92 -1.31 18.14
N ALA A 54 5.34 -2.44 17.72
CA ALA A 54 5.80 -3.14 16.53
C ALA A 54 5.55 -2.32 15.26
N ARG A 55 6.46 -2.47 14.29
CA ARG A 55 6.36 -1.83 12.97
C ARG A 55 5.55 -2.73 12.03
N MET A 56 4.31 -2.36 11.76
CA MET A 56 3.44 -3.12 10.86
C MET A 56 3.70 -2.76 9.39
N ILE A 57 3.98 -3.75 8.56
CA ILE A 57 4.01 -3.65 7.10
C ILE A 57 2.60 -4.01 6.61
N ALA A 58 1.97 -3.13 5.83
CA ALA A 58 0.66 -3.40 5.22
C ALA A 58 0.84 -3.82 3.76
N ALA A 59 0.69 -5.10 3.46
CA ALA A 59 0.66 -5.60 2.08
C ALA A 59 -0.77 -5.60 1.56
N ALA A 60 -1.11 -4.58 0.78
CA ALA A 60 -2.46 -4.25 0.40
C ALA A 60 -2.80 -4.67 -1.03
N SER A 61 -4.00 -5.19 -1.22
CA SER A 61 -4.57 -5.54 -2.53
C SER A 61 -3.67 -6.47 -3.35
N THR A 62 -3.13 -7.50 -2.70
CA THR A 62 -2.24 -8.47 -3.34
C THR A 62 -2.99 -9.35 -4.34
N HIS A 63 -2.32 -9.68 -5.44
CA HIS A 63 -2.78 -10.59 -6.48
C HIS A 63 -1.99 -11.92 -6.46
N LYS A 64 -2.45 -12.86 -7.29
CA LYS A 64 -1.79 -14.16 -7.42
C LYS A 64 -0.30 -14.00 -7.77
N GLY A 65 0.57 -14.63 -7.02
CA GLY A 65 2.03 -14.56 -7.15
C GLY A 65 2.67 -13.49 -6.25
N GLU A 66 1.92 -12.45 -5.87
CA GLU A 66 2.43 -11.39 -5.01
C GLU A 66 2.44 -11.78 -3.53
N ASP A 67 1.49 -12.64 -3.11
CA ASP A 67 1.45 -13.11 -1.72
C ASP A 67 2.74 -13.89 -1.38
N GLU A 68 3.17 -14.74 -2.30
CA GLU A 68 4.40 -15.51 -2.18
C GLU A 68 5.63 -14.57 -2.08
N ILE A 69 5.69 -13.55 -2.94
CA ILE A 69 6.77 -12.53 -2.93
C ILE A 69 6.82 -11.81 -1.58
N ILE A 70 5.66 -11.37 -1.08
CA ILE A 70 5.58 -10.63 0.19
C ILE A 70 5.92 -11.52 1.38
N LEU A 71 5.45 -12.76 1.41
CA LEU A 71 5.76 -13.70 2.48
C LEU A 71 7.25 -14.05 2.52
N ASP A 72 7.88 -14.21 1.36
CA ASP A 72 9.32 -14.46 1.27
C ASP A 72 10.14 -13.23 1.70
N ALA A 73 9.74 -12.02 1.28
CA ALA A 73 10.35 -10.78 1.73
C ALA A 73 10.21 -10.62 3.26
N PHE A 74 9.01 -10.83 3.79
CA PHE A 74 8.76 -10.76 5.23
C PHE A 74 9.61 -11.77 6.01
N LYS A 75 9.73 -13.00 5.52
CA LYS A 75 10.58 -14.05 6.14
C LYS A 75 12.05 -13.66 6.20
N GLN A 76 12.57 -12.98 5.18
CA GLN A 76 13.94 -12.47 5.18
C GLN A 76 14.11 -11.33 6.18
N LEU A 77 13.21 -10.32 6.11
CA LEU A 77 13.25 -9.14 6.95
C LEU A 77 13.04 -9.47 8.44
N LYS A 78 12.21 -10.45 8.76
CA LYS A 78 11.94 -10.88 10.15
C LYS A 78 13.17 -11.42 10.87
N LYS A 79 14.16 -11.93 10.12
CA LYS A 79 15.45 -12.39 10.68
C LYS A 79 16.33 -11.21 11.15
N GLU A 80 16.15 -10.05 10.52
CA GLU A 80 16.93 -8.84 10.79
C GLU A 80 16.22 -7.89 11.76
N PHE A 81 14.88 -7.85 11.68
CA PHE A 81 14.00 -6.95 12.43
C PHE A 81 12.96 -7.76 13.19
N CYS A 82 13.20 -8.08 14.45
CA CYS A 82 12.30 -8.91 15.26
C CYS A 82 10.95 -8.24 15.57
N ASP A 83 10.89 -6.90 15.52
CA ASP A 83 9.75 -6.06 15.85
C ASP A 83 8.77 -5.83 14.70
N ILE A 84 9.00 -6.38 13.50
CA ILE A 84 8.06 -6.22 12.39
C ILE A 84 6.87 -7.18 12.47
N LYS A 85 5.74 -6.72 11.98
CA LYS A 85 4.49 -7.47 11.81
C LYS A 85 3.97 -7.28 10.38
N LEU A 86 3.22 -8.24 9.85
CA LEU A 86 2.67 -8.18 8.50
C LEU A 86 1.13 -8.21 8.54
N LEU A 87 0.49 -7.20 7.99
CA LEU A 87 -0.91 -7.24 7.59
C LEU A 87 -0.96 -7.60 6.11
N LEU A 88 -1.56 -8.75 5.76
CA LEU A 88 -1.71 -9.21 4.38
C LEU A 88 -3.17 -9.12 3.95
N ALA A 89 -3.46 -8.28 2.97
CA ALA A 89 -4.80 -8.01 2.47
C ALA A 89 -4.96 -8.41 0.99
N PRO A 90 -5.36 -9.66 0.69
CA PRO A 90 -5.60 -10.09 -0.68
C PRO A 90 -6.76 -9.32 -1.32
N ARG A 91 -6.62 -8.96 -2.59
CA ARG A 91 -7.62 -8.14 -3.31
C ARG A 91 -8.98 -8.81 -3.46
N HIS A 92 -8.99 -10.12 -3.65
CA HIS A 92 -10.17 -10.90 -4.01
C HIS A 92 -10.52 -11.93 -2.95
N PRO A 93 -11.76 -11.93 -2.41
CA PRO A 93 -12.19 -12.87 -1.36
C PRO A 93 -12.05 -14.34 -1.74
N GLU A 94 -12.24 -14.70 -3.01
CA GLU A 94 -12.08 -16.06 -3.51
C GLU A 94 -10.65 -16.62 -3.36
N ARG A 95 -9.70 -15.76 -3.01
CA ARG A 95 -8.31 -16.14 -2.79
C ARG A 95 -7.95 -16.37 -1.31
N TYR A 96 -8.84 -16.00 -0.38
CA TYR A 96 -8.54 -16.01 1.06
C TYR A 96 -8.07 -17.37 1.55
N GLU A 97 -8.77 -18.44 1.20
CA GLU A 97 -8.39 -19.82 1.59
C GLU A 97 -6.99 -20.20 1.09
N LYS A 98 -6.70 -19.87 -0.17
CA LYS A 98 -5.38 -20.15 -0.76
C LYS A 98 -4.27 -19.35 -0.10
N VAL A 99 -4.51 -18.07 0.17
CA VAL A 99 -3.53 -17.19 0.84
C VAL A 99 -3.31 -17.64 2.28
N GLU A 100 -4.36 -18.05 2.99
CA GLU A 100 -4.24 -18.63 4.34
C GLU A 100 -3.33 -19.88 4.33
N GLN A 101 -3.47 -20.77 3.33
CA GLN A 101 -2.58 -21.91 3.16
C GLN A 101 -1.12 -21.52 2.94
N LEU A 102 -0.87 -20.46 2.14
CA LEU A 102 0.48 -19.92 1.93
C LEU A 102 1.07 -19.36 3.23
N ILE A 103 0.29 -18.62 4.01
CA ILE A 103 0.71 -18.11 5.31
C ILE A 103 1.07 -19.26 6.25
N ALA A 104 0.21 -20.27 6.36
CA ALA A 104 0.46 -21.42 7.22
C ALA A 104 1.77 -22.17 6.86
N GLN A 105 2.14 -22.24 5.60
CA GLN A 105 3.39 -22.86 5.13
C GLN A 105 4.65 -22.07 5.54
N THR A 106 4.52 -20.80 5.92
CA THR A 106 5.67 -19.99 6.37
C THR A 106 6.20 -20.41 7.74
N GLY A 107 5.35 -21.04 8.57
CA GLY A 107 5.64 -21.39 9.96
C GLY A 107 5.53 -20.22 10.95
N PHE A 108 5.14 -19.02 10.51
CA PHE A 108 4.83 -17.92 11.42
C PHE A 108 3.48 -18.10 12.10
N ALA A 109 3.36 -17.59 13.33
CA ALA A 109 2.06 -17.46 13.97
C ALA A 109 1.21 -16.46 13.20
N TYR A 110 -0.03 -16.84 12.88
CA TYR A 110 -0.93 -15.98 12.12
C TYR A 110 -2.37 -16.03 12.63
N GLY A 111 -3.11 -15.00 12.33
CA GLY A 111 -4.53 -14.87 12.59
C GLY A 111 -5.29 -14.22 11.45
N LYS A 112 -6.61 -14.13 11.60
CA LYS A 112 -7.54 -13.51 10.64
C LYS A 112 -8.31 -12.38 11.28
N ARG A 113 -8.47 -11.30 10.54
CA ARG A 113 -9.23 -10.14 11.05
C ARG A 113 -10.70 -10.47 11.29
N SER A 114 -11.30 -11.35 10.50
CA SER A 114 -12.67 -11.84 10.69
C SER A 114 -12.90 -12.54 12.03
N ASN A 115 -11.85 -13.11 12.63
CA ASN A 115 -11.88 -13.73 13.95
C ASN A 115 -11.58 -12.73 15.09
N ASN A 116 -11.36 -11.45 14.78
CA ASN A 116 -10.81 -10.44 15.69
C ASN A 116 -9.41 -10.78 16.25
N ASP A 117 -8.63 -11.57 15.52
CA ASP A 117 -7.25 -11.85 15.91
C ASP A 117 -6.39 -10.58 15.87
N THR A 118 -5.38 -10.54 16.74
CA THR A 118 -4.49 -9.38 16.94
C THR A 118 -3.03 -9.78 16.78
N PHE A 119 -2.13 -8.79 16.75
CA PHE A 119 -0.69 -9.01 16.67
C PHE A 119 -0.03 -9.45 18.00
N GLU A 120 -0.78 -9.58 19.08
CA GLU A 120 -0.24 -9.97 20.39
C GLU A 120 0.57 -11.29 20.30
N ASN A 121 -0.04 -12.31 19.69
CA ASN A 121 0.57 -13.64 19.52
C ASN A 121 0.80 -14.02 18.06
N ASN A 122 0.56 -13.12 17.12
CA ASN A 122 0.67 -13.36 15.70
C ASN A 122 1.75 -12.46 15.06
N ASP A 123 2.48 -13.00 14.11
CA ASP A 123 3.41 -12.23 13.27
C ASP A 123 2.72 -11.73 12.01
N ILE A 124 1.69 -12.44 11.57
CA ILE A 124 0.92 -12.13 10.36
C ILE A 124 -0.57 -12.07 10.72
N ILE A 125 -1.24 -11.02 10.29
CA ILE A 125 -2.72 -10.96 10.29
C ILE A 125 -3.19 -10.88 8.83
N MET A 126 -4.02 -11.83 8.42
CA MET A 126 -4.72 -11.75 7.15
C MET A 126 -5.94 -10.85 7.30
N LEU A 127 -6.01 -9.80 6.49
CA LEU A 127 -7.17 -8.91 6.43
C LEU A 127 -8.19 -9.48 5.43
N ASP A 128 -9.09 -10.28 5.95
CA ASP A 128 -10.16 -10.97 5.22
C ASP A 128 -11.53 -10.29 5.42
N THR A 129 -11.54 -9.05 5.92
CA THR A 129 -12.71 -8.22 6.10
C THR A 129 -12.77 -7.09 5.08
N MET A 130 -13.97 -6.65 4.70
CA MET A 130 -14.15 -5.55 3.76
C MET A 130 -14.22 -4.20 4.45
N GLY A 131 -13.67 -3.15 3.80
CA GLY A 131 -13.79 -1.76 4.25
C GLY A 131 -12.83 -1.34 5.37
N GLU A 132 -11.96 -2.23 5.85
CA GLU A 132 -11.01 -1.91 6.93
C GLU A 132 -9.63 -1.45 6.44
N LEU A 133 -9.26 -1.75 5.19
CA LEU A 133 -7.91 -1.52 4.68
C LEU A 133 -7.46 -0.06 4.83
N MET A 134 -8.34 0.89 4.50
CA MET A 134 -8.04 2.32 4.58
C MET A 134 -7.59 2.75 6.00
N LYS A 135 -8.25 2.25 7.04
CA LYS A 135 -7.88 2.56 8.42
C LYS A 135 -6.61 1.84 8.86
N MET A 136 -6.32 0.64 8.31
CA MET A 136 -5.09 -0.09 8.62
C MET A 136 -3.84 0.64 8.14
N PHE A 137 -3.92 1.41 7.06
CA PHE A 137 -2.82 2.25 6.63
C PHE A 137 -2.43 3.31 7.66
N SER A 138 -3.37 3.82 8.47
CA SER A 138 -3.05 4.84 9.49
C SER A 138 -2.03 4.36 10.53
N VAL A 139 -2.01 3.05 10.82
CA VAL A 139 -1.16 2.43 11.84
C VAL A 139 0.01 1.63 11.27
N CYS A 140 0.16 1.50 9.94
CA CYS A 140 1.30 0.81 9.36
C CYS A 140 2.58 1.67 9.42
N HIS A 141 3.73 1.02 9.32
CA HIS A 141 5.00 1.70 9.15
C HIS A 141 5.15 2.15 7.69
N PHE A 142 5.00 1.25 6.75
CA PHE A 142 4.87 1.53 5.31
C PHE A 142 3.92 0.51 4.67
N ALA A 143 3.52 0.78 3.40
CA ALA A 143 2.64 -0.09 2.65
C ALA A 143 3.31 -0.66 1.41
N TYR A 144 3.06 -1.95 1.12
CA TYR A 144 3.18 -2.51 -0.21
C TYR A 144 1.81 -2.44 -0.90
N ILE A 145 1.78 -1.94 -2.14
CA ILE A 145 0.56 -1.85 -2.95
C ILE A 145 0.65 -2.84 -4.10
N GLY A 146 -0.24 -3.83 -4.06
CA GLY A 146 -0.26 -4.95 -5.00
C GLY A 146 -0.87 -4.65 -6.37
N GLY A 147 -1.02 -5.71 -7.20
CA GLY A 147 -1.37 -5.61 -8.61
C GLY A 147 -0.20 -5.08 -9.46
N SER A 148 0.98 -5.00 -8.90
CA SER A 148 2.16 -4.31 -9.42
C SER A 148 3.28 -5.23 -9.89
N PHE A 149 3.28 -6.51 -9.48
CA PHE A 149 4.10 -7.59 -10.06
C PHE A 149 3.29 -8.49 -11.01
N SER A 150 2.07 -8.11 -11.31
CA SER A 150 1.18 -8.78 -12.26
C SER A 150 0.81 -7.81 -13.38
N SER A 151 0.11 -8.30 -14.41
CA SER A 151 -0.40 -7.45 -15.49
C SER A 151 -1.65 -6.62 -15.11
N THR A 152 -1.93 -6.48 -13.82
CA THR A 152 -3.13 -5.79 -13.31
C THR A 152 -3.01 -4.27 -13.41
N GLY A 153 -1.79 -3.71 -13.33
CA GLY A 153 -1.54 -2.26 -13.49
C GLY A 153 -1.57 -1.47 -12.18
N GLY A 154 -1.42 -2.16 -11.05
CA GLY A 154 -1.32 -1.55 -9.71
C GLY A 154 -2.65 -1.08 -9.12
N HIS A 155 -2.62 -0.78 -7.83
CA HIS A 155 -3.70 -0.15 -7.08
C HIS A 155 -3.31 1.26 -6.60
N ASN A 156 -4.25 1.95 -5.93
CA ASN A 156 -4.09 3.35 -5.56
C ASN A 156 -3.09 3.54 -4.39
N PRO A 157 -1.91 4.14 -4.61
CA PRO A 157 -0.93 4.37 -3.55
C PRO A 157 -1.33 5.51 -2.59
N LEU A 158 -2.18 6.44 -3.04
CA LEU A 158 -2.61 7.59 -2.24
C LEU A 158 -3.35 7.17 -0.98
N GLU A 159 -3.99 5.99 -0.97
CA GLU A 159 -4.69 5.46 0.19
C GLU A 159 -3.76 5.26 1.42
N ALA A 160 -2.48 4.97 1.19
CA ALA A 160 -1.47 4.92 2.24
C ALA A 160 -0.81 6.29 2.45
N ASN A 161 -0.50 7.00 1.36
CA ASN A 161 0.22 8.27 1.44
C ASN A 161 -0.54 9.36 2.21
N ILE A 162 -1.88 9.42 2.17
CA ILE A 162 -2.66 10.38 2.96
C ILE A 162 -2.45 10.25 4.48
N TRP A 163 -1.96 9.10 4.94
CA TRP A 163 -1.60 8.83 6.33
C TRP A 163 -0.11 9.10 6.61
N GLY A 164 0.61 9.69 5.68
CA GLY A 164 2.04 9.91 5.82
C GLY A 164 2.87 8.64 5.67
N LYS A 165 2.35 7.60 5.00
CA LYS A 165 3.02 6.29 4.90
C LYS A 165 3.68 6.13 3.54
N PRO A 166 5.00 5.85 3.50
CA PRO A 166 5.69 5.52 2.26
C PRO A 166 5.13 4.25 1.62
N VAL A 167 5.24 4.17 0.31
CA VAL A 167 4.74 3.04 -0.48
C VAL A 167 5.89 2.35 -1.22
N VAL A 168 5.84 1.02 -1.27
CA VAL A 168 6.63 0.19 -2.19
C VAL A 168 5.70 -0.61 -3.09
N SER A 169 6.07 -0.79 -4.36
CA SER A 169 5.27 -1.51 -5.36
C SER A 169 6.19 -2.15 -6.40
N GLY A 170 5.65 -3.08 -7.19
CA GLY A 170 6.29 -3.48 -8.45
C GLY A 170 6.16 -2.39 -9.52
N GLU A 171 6.79 -2.58 -10.67
CA GLU A 171 6.81 -1.58 -11.76
C GLU A 171 5.54 -1.52 -12.60
N CYS A 172 4.69 -2.56 -12.56
CA CYS A 172 3.46 -2.60 -13.33
C CYS A 172 2.36 -1.76 -12.69
N VAL A 173 2.39 -0.44 -12.90
CA VAL A 173 1.49 0.54 -12.23
C VAL A 173 0.74 1.44 -13.22
N PHE A 174 0.48 0.97 -14.44
CA PHE A 174 -0.06 1.79 -15.53
C PHE A 174 -1.44 2.40 -15.24
N ASN A 175 -2.26 1.81 -14.34
CA ASN A 175 -3.54 2.39 -13.92
C ASN A 175 -3.38 3.66 -13.06
N PHE A 176 -2.18 3.87 -12.49
CA PHE A 176 -1.86 4.97 -11.59
C PHE A 176 -0.52 5.62 -11.97
N LYS A 177 -0.12 5.51 -13.23
CA LYS A 177 1.19 5.95 -13.74
C LYS A 177 1.55 7.37 -13.30
N ASP A 178 0.68 8.34 -13.57
CA ASP A 178 0.93 9.76 -13.24
C ASP A 178 1.13 9.97 -11.74
N ILE A 179 0.37 9.22 -10.91
CA ILE A 179 0.47 9.28 -9.45
C ILE A 179 1.81 8.72 -9.00
N TYR A 180 2.21 7.54 -9.49
CA TYR A 180 3.50 6.96 -9.14
C TYR A 180 4.68 7.77 -9.65
N GLU A 181 4.59 8.38 -10.85
CA GLU A 181 5.61 9.31 -11.33
C GLU A 181 5.78 10.52 -10.40
N PHE A 182 4.70 11.05 -9.86
CA PHE A 182 4.74 12.13 -8.88
C PHE A 182 5.38 11.66 -7.57
N LEU A 183 4.89 10.55 -7.00
CA LEU A 183 5.34 10.05 -5.70
C LEU A 183 6.80 9.54 -5.71
N THR A 184 7.27 8.97 -6.82
CA THR A 184 8.66 8.50 -6.93
C THR A 184 9.68 9.64 -7.02
N ARG A 185 9.29 10.79 -7.56
CA ARG A 185 10.15 12.00 -7.58
C ARG A 185 10.41 12.56 -6.18
N SER A 186 9.49 12.33 -5.26
CA SER A 186 9.56 12.82 -3.87
C SER A 186 9.98 11.75 -2.87
N ASP A 187 10.39 10.56 -3.29
CA ASP A 187 10.67 9.40 -2.44
C ASP A 187 9.47 8.86 -1.62
N ALA A 188 8.26 9.40 -1.80
CA ALA A 188 7.03 8.92 -1.15
C ALA A 188 6.60 7.52 -1.64
N ALA A 189 7.07 7.12 -2.82
CA ALA A 189 6.91 5.75 -3.33
C ALA A 189 8.22 5.24 -3.95
N LYS A 190 8.39 3.90 -3.92
CA LYS A 190 9.45 3.17 -4.64
C LYS A 190 8.83 2.12 -5.53
N LEU A 191 9.38 1.98 -6.75
CA LEU A 191 9.03 0.93 -7.70
C LEU A 191 10.21 -0.03 -7.82
N SER A 192 9.94 -1.30 -7.64
CA SER A 192 10.93 -2.38 -7.67
C SER A 192 10.68 -3.28 -8.87
N ALA A 193 11.69 -3.53 -9.69
CA ALA A 193 11.58 -4.37 -10.88
C ALA A 193 11.53 -5.86 -10.52
N THR A 194 12.13 -6.24 -9.41
CA THR A 194 12.24 -7.64 -8.97
C THR A 194 11.83 -7.82 -7.50
N PRO A 195 11.45 -9.06 -7.09
CA PRO A 195 11.19 -9.36 -5.68
C PRO A 195 12.38 -9.09 -4.75
N GLU A 196 13.61 -9.22 -5.26
CA GLU A 196 14.82 -8.93 -4.51
C GLU A 196 14.97 -7.42 -4.26
N GLU A 197 14.76 -6.60 -5.30
CA GLU A 197 14.74 -5.14 -5.17
C GLU A 197 13.65 -4.69 -4.19
N LEU A 198 12.43 -5.26 -4.27
CA LEU A 198 11.36 -4.99 -3.34
C LEU A 198 11.80 -5.27 -1.88
N THR A 199 12.42 -6.41 -1.64
CA THR A 199 12.93 -6.77 -0.31
C THR A 199 13.97 -5.77 0.17
N ASN A 200 14.85 -5.29 -0.72
CA ASN A 200 15.88 -4.30 -0.40
C ASN A 200 15.28 -2.91 -0.11
N ASP A 201 14.27 -2.48 -0.88
CA ASP A 201 13.56 -1.22 -0.63
C ASP A 201 12.81 -1.26 0.71
N MET A 202 12.14 -2.36 1.03
CA MET A 202 11.52 -2.59 2.34
C MET A 202 12.54 -2.57 3.48
N ARG A 203 13.70 -3.23 3.28
CA ARG A 203 14.81 -3.25 4.26
C ARG A 203 15.31 -1.83 4.53
N ARG A 204 15.46 -1.02 3.50
CA ARG A 204 15.90 0.36 3.64
C ARG A 204 14.92 1.20 4.46
N LEU A 205 13.62 1.05 4.25
CA LEU A 205 12.59 1.73 5.05
C LEU A 205 12.59 1.29 6.53
N LEU A 206 13.09 0.08 6.83
CA LEU A 206 13.20 -0.42 8.19
C LEU A 206 14.51 -0.04 8.87
N ALA A 207 15.62 0.05 8.12
CA ALA A 207 16.97 0.22 8.65
C ALA A 207 17.44 1.68 8.72
N ASP A 208 16.98 2.53 7.78
CA ASP A 208 17.43 3.91 7.59
C ASP A 208 16.35 4.89 8.03
N ASN A 209 16.46 5.36 9.29
CA ASN A 209 15.47 6.28 9.86
C ASN A 209 15.43 7.63 9.12
N ASP A 210 16.55 8.13 8.61
CA ASP A 210 16.58 9.42 7.88
C ASP A 210 15.87 9.28 6.55
N PHE A 211 16.12 8.17 5.84
CA PHE A 211 15.41 7.86 4.61
C PHE A 211 13.90 7.68 4.85
N TYR A 212 13.52 6.94 5.89
CA TYR A 212 12.12 6.73 6.27
C TYR A 212 11.42 8.05 6.59
N ASN A 213 12.03 8.90 7.44
CA ASN A 213 11.46 10.19 7.83
C ASN A 213 11.29 11.12 6.62
N LYS A 214 12.28 11.13 5.71
CA LYS A 214 12.18 11.87 4.46
C LYS A 214 11.02 11.36 3.60
N ALA A 215 10.92 10.06 3.40
CA ALA A 215 9.84 9.45 2.64
C ALA A 215 8.45 9.77 3.22
N CYS A 216 8.29 9.74 4.55
CA CYS A 216 7.06 10.17 5.23
C CYS A 216 6.74 11.66 4.99
N ALA A 217 7.72 12.55 5.13
CA ALA A 217 7.54 13.99 4.90
C ALA A 217 7.12 14.29 3.44
N ASP A 218 7.63 13.53 2.50
CA ASP A 218 7.36 13.69 1.07
C ASP A 218 5.94 13.23 0.66
N THR A 219 5.26 12.41 1.47
CA THR A 219 3.84 12.06 1.24
C THR A 219 2.90 13.26 1.42
N SER A 220 3.33 14.31 2.12
CA SER A 220 2.52 15.49 2.46
C SER A 220 2.61 16.61 1.42
N LYS A 221 3.41 16.44 0.36
CA LYS A 221 3.62 17.42 -0.72
C LYS A 221 2.68 17.18 -1.89
#